data_2385c3d0372d7dff5f58e0af4e0c7408
#
_entry.id   2385c3d0372d7dff5f58e0af4e0c7408
#
_cell.length_a   1.000
_cell.length_b   1.000
_cell.length_c   1.000
_cell.angle_alpha   90.00
_cell.angle_beta   90.00
_cell.angle_gamma   90.00
#
_symmetry.space_group_name_H-M   'P 1'
#
loop_
_entity.id
_entity.type
_entity.pdbx_description
1 polymer ?
#
loop_
_entity_poly.entity_id
_entity_poly.type
_entity_poly.pdbx_seq_one_letter_code
_entity_poly.pdbx_strand_id
1 'polypeptide(L)'
;MSENFWADKNVGSPCAHPSWLFSQIQALRGCNSTTLTLPDVDLTGKWVLITGGNSGIGREASIQLAKWGASIIMGCRPNPPPQEPHPDKAIEDCKAAAKQAGKTGSQIEWWEVDMANFASVKAFAQRWLDTGRPLDILCNNAGVSGALQKKAPTITADGFELVHQVNFLSHVLLTYSLLPSLAKAAAPRIVCTTSNMQYLGVFNLTNANKGGDIGYPNNKLYFQTWLTELQVRLASSKDYSHIVVHGVHPGYVKTNIWAPMTKDNVKVMSWEEWILSKLMPYLGINAQQGSLCISNAASSPELDLRALRPDPKDGIVGAKFMNRIWETTPMPQTRHAGCRKMVWDFVNDELKLEGSGLLAGL
;
A
#
# COMPACT_ATOMS: atom_id res chain seq x y z
N MET A 1 -11.23 -24.74 16.69
CA MET A 1 -10.04 -24.82 15.84
C MET A 1 -8.86 -24.92 16.79
N SER A 2 -8.07 -25.98 16.68
CA SER A 2 -7.01 -26.30 17.64
C SER A 2 -5.88 -25.27 17.59
N GLU A 3 -5.19 -25.07 18.72
CA GLU A 3 -3.97 -24.25 18.80
C GLU A 3 -2.89 -24.64 17.76
N ASN A 4 -2.94 -25.85 17.25
CA ASN A 4 -2.03 -26.38 16.23
C ASN A 4 -2.28 -25.84 14.80
N PHE A 5 -3.42 -25.20 14.51
CA PHE A 5 -3.72 -24.71 13.15
C PHE A 5 -2.68 -23.67 12.66
N TRP A 6 -2.12 -22.88 13.56
CA TRP A 6 -1.14 -21.84 13.23
C TRP A 6 0.31 -22.32 13.40
N ALA A 7 0.57 -23.27 14.32
CA ALA A 7 1.91 -23.80 14.53
C ALA A 7 2.46 -24.47 13.26
N ASP A 8 1.62 -25.26 12.56
CA ASP A 8 2.00 -25.96 11.33
C ASP A 8 2.16 -25.01 10.11
N LYS A 9 1.63 -23.78 10.20
CA LYS A 9 1.66 -22.82 9.10
C LYS A 9 2.80 -21.81 9.15
N ASN A 10 3.51 -21.74 10.28
CA ASN A 10 4.59 -20.77 10.50
C ASN A 10 5.97 -21.36 10.14
N VAL A 11 6.02 -22.22 9.14
CA VAL A 11 7.23 -22.92 8.73
C VAL A 11 8.29 -21.91 8.27
N GLY A 12 9.44 -21.92 8.96
CA GLY A 12 10.58 -21.08 8.61
C GLY A 12 10.55 -19.64 9.16
N SER A 13 9.53 -19.25 9.92
CA SER A 13 9.50 -17.94 10.58
C SER A 13 10.33 -17.98 11.89
N PRO A 14 11.28 -17.05 12.07
CA PRO A 14 12.02 -16.91 13.33
C PRO A 14 11.18 -16.25 14.45
N CYS A 15 9.97 -15.77 14.14
CA CYS A 15 9.03 -15.18 15.07
C CYS A 15 7.79 -16.04 15.19
N ALA A 16 7.41 -16.43 16.39
CA ALA A 16 6.17 -17.17 16.63
C ALA A 16 4.94 -16.39 16.12
N HIS A 17 4.01 -17.11 15.51
CA HIS A 17 2.72 -16.51 15.16
C HIS A 17 1.93 -16.21 16.44
N PRO A 18 1.31 -15.03 16.58
CA PRO A 18 0.44 -14.75 17.73
C PRO A 18 -0.76 -15.68 17.78
N SER A 19 -1.44 -15.74 18.94
CA SER A 19 -2.62 -16.58 19.09
C SER A 19 -3.70 -16.23 18.06
N TRP A 20 -4.50 -17.22 17.66
CA TRP A 20 -5.64 -17.02 16.77
C TRP A 20 -6.58 -15.91 17.27
N LEU A 21 -6.87 -15.89 18.56
CA LEU A 21 -7.74 -14.87 19.19
C LEU A 21 -7.17 -13.45 18.98
N PHE A 22 -5.86 -13.27 19.19
CA PHE A 22 -5.21 -11.98 18.92
C PHE A 22 -5.41 -11.55 17.48
N SER A 23 -5.15 -12.45 16.52
CA SER A 23 -5.29 -12.17 15.09
C SER A 23 -6.71 -11.75 14.73
N GLN A 24 -7.73 -12.46 15.23
CA GLN A 24 -9.14 -12.12 14.98
C GLN A 24 -9.53 -10.76 15.57
N ILE A 25 -9.13 -10.49 16.80
CA ILE A 25 -9.43 -9.21 17.47
C ILE A 25 -8.78 -8.05 16.66
N GLN A 26 -7.53 -8.19 16.27
CA GLN A 26 -6.85 -7.14 15.51
C GLN A 26 -7.46 -6.96 14.11
N ALA A 27 -7.82 -8.03 13.42
CA ALA A 27 -8.52 -7.95 12.15
C ALA A 27 -9.86 -7.21 12.29
N LEU A 28 -10.67 -7.56 13.30
CA LEU A 28 -11.97 -6.92 13.58
C LEU A 28 -11.84 -5.42 13.95
N ARG A 29 -10.76 -5.02 14.61
CA ARG A 29 -10.50 -3.59 14.88
C ARG A 29 -10.42 -2.73 13.63
N GLY A 30 -10.18 -3.33 12.45
CA GLY A 30 -10.27 -2.67 11.16
C GLY A 30 -11.68 -2.23 10.77
N CYS A 31 -12.73 -2.76 11.41
CA CYS A 31 -14.15 -2.40 11.17
C CYS A 31 -14.57 -1.07 11.79
N ASN A 32 -13.64 -0.13 11.96
CA ASN A 32 -13.98 1.19 12.51
C ASN A 32 -14.71 2.04 11.47
N SER A 33 -16.00 2.30 11.68
CA SER A 33 -16.87 3.09 10.81
C SER A 33 -17.05 4.56 11.25
N THR A 34 -16.28 5.04 12.23
CA THR A 34 -16.35 6.44 12.70
C THR A 34 -16.13 7.39 11.53
N THR A 35 -17.01 8.38 11.39
CA THR A 35 -16.83 9.46 10.41
C THR A 35 -15.70 10.38 10.89
N LEU A 36 -14.74 10.62 10.02
CA LEU A 36 -13.55 11.39 10.31
C LEU A 36 -13.46 12.62 9.40
N THR A 37 -12.79 13.64 9.90
CA THR A 37 -12.33 14.78 9.15
C THR A 37 -10.85 14.99 9.41
N LEU A 38 -10.10 15.47 8.43
CA LEU A 38 -8.71 15.87 8.60
C LEU A 38 -8.63 17.40 8.63
N PRO A 39 -7.68 17.96 9.38
CA PRO A 39 -7.38 19.39 9.28
C PRO A 39 -6.91 19.73 7.87
N ASP A 40 -7.18 20.95 7.44
CA ASP A 40 -6.65 21.45 6.17
C ASP A 40 -5.13 21.63 6.29
N VAL A 41 -4.43 21.21 5.23
CA VAL A 41 -2.97 21.30 5.11
C VAL A 41 -2.63 22.02 3.82
N ASP A 42 -1.51 22.73 3.79
CA ASP A 42 -1.01 23.34 2.56
C ASP A 42 0.11 22.47 1.95
N LEU A 43 -0.20 21.89 0.79
CA LEU A 43 0.72 21.10 -0.02
C LEU A 43 1.12 21.83 -1.31
N THR A 44 0.94 23.14 -1.37
CA THR A 44 1.34 23.97 -2.53
C THR A 44 2.83 23.78 -2.83
N GLY A 45 3.15 23.48 -4.09
CA GLY A 45 4.52 23.20 -4.54
C GLY A 45 5.01 21.77 -4.27
N LYS A 46 4.21 20.91 -3.61
CA LYS A 46 4.55 19.51 -3.36
C LYS A 46 4.12 18.62 -4.50
N TRP A 47 4.96 17.63 -4.84
CA TRP A 47 4.68 16.60 -5.83
C TRP A 47 4.29 15.29 -5.19
N VAL A 48 3.15 14.77 -5.60
CA VAL A 48 2.61 13.47 -5.18
C VAL A 48 2.54 12.54 -6.38
N LEU A 49 3.05 11.34 -6.21
CA LEU A 49 2.85 10.23 -7.14
C LEU A 49 2.00 9.17 -6.45
N ILE A 50 0.86 8.81 -7.05
CA ILE A 50 -0.07 7.81 -6.49
C ILE A 50 -0.44 6.76 -7.52
N THR A 51 -0.25 5.48 -7.20
CA THR A 51 -0.69 4.37 -8.04
C THR A 51 -2.17 4.05 -7.79
N GLY A 52 -2.93 3.78 -8.87
CA GLY A 52 -4.37 3.53 -8.78
C GLY A 52 -5.17 4.76 -8.36
N GLY A 53 -4.74 5.95 -8.79
CA GLY A 53 -5.36 7.23 -8.44
C GLY A 53 -6.69 7.52 -9.15
N ASN A 54 -7.15 6.65 -10.06
CA ASN A 54 -8.39 6.84 -10.83
C ASN A 54 -9.64 6.29 -10.15
N SER A 55 -9.51 5.41 -9.17
CA SER A 55 -10.67 4.72 -8.57
C SER A 55 -10.55 4.54 -7.06
N GLY A 56 -11.68 4.25 -6.41
CA GLY A 56 -11.74 3.90 -4.99
C GLY A 56 -11.06 4.90 -4.07
N ILE A 57 -10.31 4.39 -3.10
CA ILE A 57 -9.61 5.23 -2.09
C ILE A 57 -8.48 6.06 -2.71
N GLY A 58 -7.84 5.56 -3.78
CA GLY A 58 -6.79 6.29 -4.49
C GLY A 58 -7.31 7.57 -5.13
N ARG A 59 -8.51 7.50 -5.78
CA ARG A 59 -9.17 8.67 -6.35
C ARG A 59 -9.55 9.70 -5.28
N GLU A 60 -10.17 9.27 -4.21
CA GLU A 60 -10.57 10.17 -3.13
C GLU A 60 -9.36 10.80 -2.41
N ALA A 61 -8.26 10.04 -2.25
CA ALA A 61 -7.00 10.58 -1.75
C ALA A 61 -6.43 11.64 -2.71
N SER A 62 -6.44 11.38 -4.02
CA SER A 62 -5.99 12.33 -5.03
C SER A 62 -6.80 13.63 -4.99
N ILE A 63 -8.14 13.53 -4.86
CA ILE A 63 -9.02 14.70 -4.71
C ILE A 63 -8.66 15.50 -3.44
N GLN A 64 -8.46 14.83 -2.31
CA GLN A 64 -8.12 15.51 -1.06
C GLN A 64 -6.73 16.20 -1.14
N LEU A 65 -5.73 15.53 -1.69
CA LEU A 65 -4.38 16.08 -1.86
C LEU A 65 -4.38 17.26 -2.86
N ALA A 66 -5.18 17.17 -3.92
CA ALA A 66 -5.38 18.27 -4.87
C ALA A 66 -6.06 19.48 -4.22
N LYS A 67 -7.08 19.25 -3.39
CA LYS A 67 -7.72 20.30 -2.58
C LYS A 67 -6.72 21.02 -1.69
N TRP A 68 -5.70 20.34 -1.19
CA TRP A 68 -4.63 20.93 -0.40
C TRP A 68 -3.49 21.56 -1.23
N GLY A 69 -3.60 21.56 -2.55
CA GLY A 69 -2.70 22.26 -3.46
C GLY A 69 -1.53 21.44 -3.98
N ALA A 70 -1.51 20.12 -3.77
CA ALA A 70 -0.47 19.27 -4.32
C ALA A 70 -0.56 19.16 -5.85
N SER A 71 0.59 19.09 -6.51
CA SER A 71 0.71 18.60 -7.90
C SER A 71 0.72 17.08 -7.88
N ILE A 72 -0.04 16.42 -8.75
CA ILE A 72 -0.31 14.98 -8.67
C ILE A 72 -0.06 14.30 -10.01
N ILE A 73 0.71 13.22 -9.97
CA ILE A 73 0.79 12.22 -11.05
C ILE A 73 0.07 10.95 -10.57
N MET A 74 -1.02 10.62 -11.25
CA MET A 74 -1.73 9.36 -11.03
C MET A 74 -1.17 8.29 -11.94
N GLY A 75 -0.60 7.23 -11.37
CA GLY A 75 -0.24 6.03 -12.11
C GLY A 75 -1.48 5.15 -12.32
N CYS A 76 -1.93 4.99 -13.56
CA CYS A 76 -3.17 4.30 -13.89
C CYS A 76 -3.01 3.43 -15.14
N ARG A 77 -3.85 2.38 -15.27
CA ARG A 77 -3.95 1.61 -16.51
C ARG A 77 -4.64 2.46 -17.58
N PRO A 78 -4.19 2.41 -18.85
CA PRO A 78 -4.82 3.17 -19.93
C PRO A 78 -6.23 2.66 -20.27
N ASN A 79 -6.45 1.36 -20.08
CA ASN A 79 -7.73 0.69 -20.32
C ASN A 79 -8.23 0.07 -19.00
N PRO A 80 -8.79 0.85 -18.08
CA PRO A 80 -9.32 0.32 -16.85
C PRO A 80 -10.52 -0.60 -17.13
N PRO A 81 -10.79 -1.60 -16.26
CA PRO A 81 -11.97 -2.43 -16.42
C PRO A 81 -13.27 -1.59 -16.32
N PRO A 82 -14.40 -2.05 -16.91
CA PRO A 82 -15.63 -1.24 -17.02
C PRO A 82 -16.22 -0.71 -15.71
N GLN A 83 -15.86 -1.33 -14.58
CA GLN A 83 -16.30 -0.89 -13.25
C GLN A 83 -15.41 0.23 -12.65
N GLU A 84 -14.30 0.57 -13.29
CA GLU A 84 -13.42 1.65 -12.88
C GLU A 84 -13.58 2.86 -13.82
N PRO A 85 -13.67 4.09 -13.32
CA PRO A 85 -13.72 5.26 -14.16
C PRO A 85 -12.40 5.44 -14.93
N HIS A 86 -12.49 6.00 -16.13
CA HIS A 86 -11.31 6.41 -16.88
C HIS A 86 -10.53 7.46 -16.07
N PRO A 87 -9.18 7.45 -16.09
CA PRO A 87 -8.36 8.40 -15.33
C PRO A 87 -8.66 9.88 -15.58
N ASP A 88 -9.10 10.25 -16.79
CA ASP A 88 -9.48 11.64 -17.11
C ASP A 88 -10.58 12.18 -16.18
N LYS A 89 -11.53 11.32 -15.79
CA LYS A 89 -12.58 11.72 -14.84
C LYS A 89 -12.00 12.07 -13.46
N ALA A 90 -11.03 11.31 -12.99
CA ALA A 90 -10.36 11.61 -11.74
C ALA A 90 -9.55 12.92 -11.80
N ILE A 91 -8.94 13.21 -12.97
CA ILE A 91 -8.25 14.49 -13.23
C ILE A 91 -9.24 15.67 -13.12
N GLU A 92 -10.41 15.57 -13.79
CA GLU A 92 -11.44 16.60 -13.71
C GLU A 92 -11.89 16.88 -12.28
N ASP A 93 -12.15 15.81 -11.51
CA ASP A 93 -12.59 15.91 -10.12
C ASP A 93 -11.52 16.56 -9.22
N CYS A 94 -10.25 16.20 -9.39
CA CYS A 94 -9.13 16.79 -8.67
C CYS A 94 -8.96 18.28 -9.03
N LYS A 95 -9.03 18.64 -10.31
CA LYS A 95 -8.94 20.04 -10.76
C LYS A 95 -10.11 20.88 -10.23
N ALA A 96 -11.32 20.32 -10.19
CA ALA A 96 -12.47 20.98 -9.61
C ALA A 96 -12.30 21.24 -8.11
N ALA A 97 -11.83 20.23 -7.36
CA ALA A 97 -11.56 20.35 -5.92
C ALA A 97 -10.47 21.38 -5.60
N ALA A 98 -9.37 21.35 -6.36
CA ALA A 98 -8.28 22.33 -6.24
C ALA A 98 -8.78 23.75 -6.51
N LYS A 99 -9.58 23.96 -7.57
CA LYS A 99 -10.18 25.24 -7.93
C LYS A 99 -11.10 25.76 -6.82
N GLN A 100 -11.98 24.91 -6.27
CA GLN A 100 -12.87 25.27 -5.16
C GLN A 100 -12.08 25.71 -3.91
N ALA A 101 -10.91 25.12 -3.67
CA ALA A 101 -10.02 25.50 -2.57
C ALA A 101 -9.08 26.67 -2.89
N GLY A 102 -9.19 27.30 -4.05
CA GLY A 102 -8.31 28.39 -4.48
C GLY A 102 -6.90 27.96 -4.88
N LYS A 103 -6.67 26.67 -5.11
CA LYS A 103 -5.37 26.05 -5.43
C LYS A 103 -5.22 25.82 -6.94
N THR A 104 -5.18 26.88 -7.74
CA THR A 104 -5.21 26.81 -9.22
C THR A 104 -3.84 26.53 -9.87
N GLY A 105 -2.75 26.60 -9.11
CA GLY A 105 -1.36 26.38 -9.61
C GLY A 105 -0.91 24.92 -9.68
N SER A 106 -1.70 23.97 -9.19
CA SER A 106 -1.34 22.55 -9.14
C SER A 106 -1.40 21.91 -10.53
N GLN A 107 -0.38 21.11 -10.85
CA GLN A 107 -0.35 20.28 -12.05
C GLN A 107 -0.96 18.91 -11.71
N ILE A 108 -1.98 18.49 -12.42
CA ILE A 108 -2.69 17.23 -12.15
C ILE A 108 -2.80 16.48 -13.47
N GLU A 109 -2.12 15.32 -13.51
CA GLU A 109 -1.99 14.48 -14.70
C GLU A 109 -2.13 13.00 -14.31
N TRP A 110 -2.44 12.15 -15.28
CA TRP A 110 -2.25 10.73 -15.15
C TRP A 110 -1.23 10.22 -16.17
N TRP A 111 -0.50 9.20 -15.79
CA TRP A 111 0.47 8.51 -16.64
C TRP A 111 0.20 7.01 -16.60
N GLU A 112 0.45 6.37 -17.75
CA GLU A 112 0.23 4.94 -17.88
C GLU A 112 1.18 4.15 -17.00
N VAL A 113 0.62 3.21 -16.22
CA VAL A 113 1.34 2.14 -15.53
C VAL A 113 0.45 0.93 -15.35
N ASP A 114 0.98 -0.24 -15.69
CA ASP A 114 0.39 -1.53 -15.32
C ASP A 114 1.27 -2.20 -14.27
N MET A 115 0.73 -2.33 -13.05
CA MET A 115 1.42 -2.96 -11.94
C MET A 115 1.58 -4.49 -12.13
N ALA A 116 0.90 -5.09 -13.11
CA ALA A 116 1.11 -6.49 -13.51
C ALA A 116 2.23 -6.66 -14.55
N ASN A 117 3.03 -5.60 -14.81
CA ASN A 117 4.12 -5.60 -15.78
C ASN A 117 5.31 -4.76 -15.26
N PHE A 118 6.41 -5.41 -14.94
CA PHE A 118 7.60 -4.73 -14.41
C PHE A 118 8.24 -3.76 -15.40
N ALA A 119 8.17 -4.04 -16.70
CA ALA A 119 8.67 -3.10 -17.71
C ALA A 119 7.85 -1.79 -17.70
N SER A 120 6.53 -1.89 -17.55
CA SER A 120 5.66 -0.72 -17.40
C SER A 120 5.97 0.08 -16.13
N VAL A 121 6.21 -0.61 -15.01
CA VAL A 121 6.60 0.04 -13.74
C VAL A 121 7.93 0.77 -13.86
N LYS A 122 8.93 0.15 -14.51
CA LYS A 122 10.25 0.78 -14.76
C LYS A 122 10.12 1.99 -15.67
N ALA A 123 9.35 1.87 -16.76
CA ALA A 123 9.13 2.98 -17.71
C ALA A 123 8.42 4.17 -17.02
N PHE A 124 7.44 3.90 -16.18
CA PHE A 124 6.74 4.92 -15.38
C PHE A 124 7.69 5.65 -14.41
N ALA A 125 8.52 4.89 -13.69
CA ALA A 125 9.53 5.47 -12.80
C ALA A 125 10.55 6.30 -13.57
N GLN A 126 11.05 5.80 -14.71
CA GLN A 126 12.01 6.51 -15.53
C GLN A 126 11.44 7.81 -16.08
N ARG A 127 10.20 7.80 -16.58
CA ARG A 127 9.49 9.00 -17.03
C ARG A 127 9.44 10.07 -15.94
N TRP A 128 9.24 9.69 -14.68
CA TRP A 128 9.29 10.63 -13.57
C TRP A 128 10.72 11.16 -13.35
N LEU A 129 11.71 10.27 -13.31
CA LEU A 129 13.11 10.64 -13.11
C LEU A 129 13.63 11.61 -14.17
N ASP A 130 13.21 11.43 -15.43
CA ASP A 130 13.58 12.30 -16.56
C ASP A 130 13.06 13.74 -16.39
N THR A 131 12.05 13.96 -15.57
CA THR A 131 11.61 15.33 -15.22
C THR A 131 12.61 16.07 -14.35
N GLY A 132 13.53 15.39 -13.68
CA GLY A 132 14.50 15.95 -12.73
C GLY A 132 13.90 16.46 -11.41
N ARG A 133 12.56 16.41 -11.26
CA ARG A 133 11.81 16.97 -10.12
C ARG A 133 12.05 16.18 -8.82
N PRO A 134 12.03 16.84 -7.65
CA PRO A 134 11.90 16.14 -6.37
C PRO A 134 10.52 15.49 -6.25
N LEU A 135 10.46 14.32 -5.62
CA LEU A 135 9.21 13.66 -5.26
C LEU A 135 8.98 13.81 -3.75
N ASP A 136 7.97 14.57 -3.37
CA ASP A 136 7.67 14.79 -1.94
C ASP A 136 6.91 13.61 -1.34
N ILE A 137 5.97 13.01 -2.06
CA ILE A 137 5.09 11.96 -1.53
C ILE A 137 4.90 10.87 -2.58
N LEU A 138 5.25 9.63 -2.21
CA LEU A 138 4.94 8.42 -2.98
C LEU A 138 3.83 7.64 -2.27
N CYS A 139 2.67 7.48 -2.93
CA CYS A 139 1.57 6.66 -2.44
C CYS A 139 1.49 5.33 -3.22
N ASN A 140 2.03 4.28 -2.64
CA ASN A 140 1.91 2.90 -3.12
C ASN A 140 0.52 2.37 -2.76
N ASN A 141 -0.48 2.65 -3.61
CA ASN A 141 -1.88 2.42 -3.29
C ASN A 141 -2.56 1.37 -4.18
N ALA A 142 -2.18 1.24 -5.45
CA ALA A 142 -2.82 0.27 -6.35
C ALA A 142 -2.88 -1.14 -5.74
N GLY A 143 -3.99 -1.83 -5.97
CA GLY A 143 -4.13 -3.18 -5.46
C GLY A 143 -5.35 -3.89 -6.03
N VAL A 144 -5.26 -5.21 -6.05
CA VAL A 144 -6.32 -6.12 -6.46
C VAL A 144 -6.57 -7.14 -5.34
N SER A 145 -7.80 -7.64 -5.26
CA SER A 145 -8.13 -8.73 -4.34
C SER A 145 -8.29 -10.02 -5.13
N GLY A 146 -7.44 -10.99 -4.85
CA GLY A 146 -7.58 -12.35 -5.36
C GLY A 146 -8.47 -13.24 -4.50
N ALA A 147 -8.96 -12.74 -3.37
CA ALA A 147 -9.65 -13.51 -2.32
C ALA A 147 -10.94 -14.21 -2.78
N LEU A 148 -11.36 -14.01 -4.01
CA LEU A 148 -12.62 -14.54 -4.55
C LEU A 148 -12.43 -15.49 -5.72
N GLN A 149 -11.18 -15.84 -6.04
CA GLN A 149 -10.87 -16.79 -7.12
C GLN A 149 -10.65 -18.19 -6.55
N LYS A 150 -11.69 -19.03 -6.57
CA LYS A 150 -11.54 -20.49 -6.37
C LYS A 150 -10.97 -21.22 -7.60
N LYS A 151 -10.61 -20.48 -8.66
CA LYS A 151 -9.89 -20.97 -9.82
C LYS A 151 -8.37 -20.84 -9.63
N ALA A 152 -7.61 -21.52 -10.47
CA ALA A 152 -6.15 -21.43 -10.47
C ALA A 152 -5.68 -19.97 -10.42
N PRO A 153 -4.58 -19.66 -9.74
CA PRO A 153 -4.05 -18.31 -9.64
C PRO A 153 -3.74 -17.76 -11.04
N THR A 154 -4.01 -16.47 -11.23
CA THR A 154 -3.66 -15.77 -12.46
C THR A 154 -2.18 -15.44 -12.42
N ILE A 155 -1.42 -15.93 -13.41
CA ILE A 155 0.02 -15.64 -13.54
C ILE A 155 0.20 -14.51 -14.55
N THR A 156 1.01 -13.53 -14.21
CA THR A 156 1.36 -12.40 -15.06
C THR A 156 2.37 -12.80 -16.14
N ALA A 157 2.62 -11.93 -17.10
CA ALA A 157 3.65 -12.14 -18.11
C ALA A 157 5.08 -12.20 -17.51
N ASP A 158 5.28 -11.60 -16.33
CA ASP A 158 6.55 -11.67 -15.60
C ASP A 158 6.73 -12.97 -14.80
N GLY A 159 5.72 -13.88 -14.80
CA GLY A 159 5.77 -15.19 -14.15
C GLY A 159 5.35 -15.20 -12.68
N PHE A 160 4.73 -14.13 -12.19
CA PHE A 160 4.28 -14.01 -10.81
C PHE A 160 2.75 -14.13 -10.66
N GLU A 161 2.31 -14.58 -9.49
CA GLU A 161 0.89 -14.52 -9.15
C GLU A 161 0.44 -13.05 -9.11
N LEU A 162 -0.71 -12.77 -9.71
CA LEU A 162 -1.19 -11.41 -9.97
C LEU A 162 -1.29 -10.55 -8.71
N VAL A 163 -1.84 -11.07 -7.60
CA VAL A 163 -1.96 -10.32 -6.34
C VAL A 163 -0.58 -10.05 -5.75
N HIS A 164 0.31 -11.05 -5.81
CA HIS A 164 1.68 -10.92 -5.32
C HIS A 164 2.45 -9.85 -6.08
N GLN A 165 2.38 -9.86 -7.41
CA GLN A 165 3.05 -8.85 -8.22
C GLN A 165 2.44 -7.45 -8.03
N VAL A 166 1.13 -7.30 -8.24
CA VAL A 166 0.46 -5.99 -8.23
C VAL A 166 0.51 -5.32 -6.85
N ASN A 167 0.18 -6.09 -5.80
CA ASN A 167 0.03 -5.51 -4.46
C ASN A 167 1.35 -5.35 -3.71
N PHE A 168 2.42 -6.01 -4.16
CA PHE A 168 3.66 -6.03 -3.42
C PHE A 168 4.90 -5.78 -4.30
N LEU A 169 5.31 -6.73 -5.17
CA LEU A 169 6.59 -6.65 -5.87
C LEU A 169 6.74 -5.39 -6.73
N SER A 170 5.68 -5.00 -7.44
CA SER A 170 5.71 -3.82 -8.29
C SER A 170 5.81 -2.52 -7.50
N HIS A 171 5.24 -2.45 -6.29
CA HIS A 171 5.42 -1.31 -5.41
C HIS A 171 6.84 -1.25 -4.82
N VAL A 172 7.43 -2.39 -4.50
CA VAL A 172 8.84 -2.47 -4.10
C VAL A 172 9.74 -1.94 -5.21
N LEU A 173 9.58 -2.46 -6.43
CA LEU A 173 10.34 -2.03 -7.60
C LEU A 173 10.19 -0.53 -7.88
N LEU A 174 8.96 -0.02 -7.85
CA LEU A 174 8.66 1.40 -8.02
C LEU A 174 9.34 2.25 -6.95
N THR A 175 9.25 1.82 -5.69
CA THR A 175 9.85 2.56 -4.57
C THR A 175 11.36 2.65 -4.72
N TYR A 176 12.06 1.54 -4.98
CA TYR A 176 13.51 1.57 -5.17
C TYR A 176 13.92 2.45 -6.35
N SER A 177 13.17 2.37 -7.47
CA SER A 177 13.43 3.20 -8.65
C SER A 177 13.28 4.69 -8.37
N LEU A 178 12.42 5.09 -7.44
CA LEU A 178 12.13 6.50 -7.14
C LEU A 178 12.89 7.08 -5.93
N LEU A 179 13.67 6.28 -5.21
CA LEU A 179 14.49 6.76 -4.08
C LEU A 179 15.38 7.96 -4.45
N PRO A 180 16.05 8.00 -5.61
CA PRO A 180 16.86 9.17 -5.97
C PRO A 180 16.07 10.46 -6.15
N SER A 181 14.79 10.38 -6.51
CA SER A 181 13.90 11.54 -6.61
C SER A 181 13.34 11.94 -5.24
N LEU A 182 12.97 10.96 -4.41
CA LEU A 182 12.55 11.18 -3.02
C LEU A 182 13.66 11.87 -2.22
N ALA A 183 14.91 11.46 -2.40
CA ALA A 183 16.06 12.07 -1.73
C ALA A 183 16.25 13.57 -2.02
N LYS A 184 15.72 14.09 -3.13
CA LYS A 184 15.78 15.52 -3.47
C LYS A 184 14.76 16.36 -2.70
N ALA A 185 13.75 15.77 -2.10
CA ALA A 185 12.72 16.48 -1.36
C ALA A 185 13.16 16.74 0.09
N ALA A 186 12.70 17.82 0.69
CA ALA A 186 13.11 18.22 2.05
C ALA A 186 12.52 17.34 3.17
N ALA A 187 11.35 16.77 2.97
CA ALA A 187 10.66 15.91 3.92
C ALA A 187 9.83 14.84 3.17
N PRO A 188 10.51 13.91 2.49
CA PRO A 188 9.84 12.95 1.62
C PRO A 188 9.14 11.85 2.41
N ARG A 189 7.99 11.41 1.90
CA ARG A 189 7.15 10.38 2.52
C ARG A 189 6.80 9.27 1.54
N ILE A 190 6.84 8.05 2.02
CA ILE A 190 6.33 6.87 1.32
C ILE A 190 5.15 6.33 2.11
N VAL A 191 3.97 6.30 1.50
CA VAL A 191 2.74 5.78 2.09
C VAL A 191 2.34 4.50 1.37
N CYS A 192 2.31 3.39 2.10
CA CYS A 192 1.98 2.08 1.56
C CYS A 192 0.58 1.65 2.03
N THR A 193 -0.35 1.42 1.10
CA THR A 193 -1.68 0.90 1.42
C THR A 193 -1.58 -0.59 1.75
N THR A 194 -1.37 -0.86 3.03
CA THR A 194 -1.37 -2.21 3.60
C THR A 194 -2.79 -2.60 4.03
N SER A 195 -2.97 -3.47 5.01
CA SER A 195 -4.30 -3.87 5.48
C SER A 195 -4.25 -4.53 6.85
N ASN A 196 -5.34 -4.43 7.63
CA ASN A 196 -5.56 -5.26 8.80
C ASN A 196 -5.67 -6.75 8.47
N MET A 197 -5.86 -7.11 7.19
CA MET A 197 -5.78 -8.51 6.77
C MET A 197 -4.40 -9.14 7.03
N GLN A 198 -3.35 -8.34 7.23
CA GLN A 198 -2.04 -8.83 7.68
C GLN A 198 -2.11 -9.70 8.93
N TYR A 199 -3.07 -9.46 9.83
CA TYR A 199 -3.25 -10.24 11.06
C TYR A 199 -3.78 -11.66 10.81
N LEU A 200 -4.34 -11.91 9.62
CA LEU A 200 -4.77 -13.23 9.15
C LEU A 200 -3.71 -13.88 8.24
N GLY A 201 -2.63 -13.17 7.97
CA GLY A 201 -1.52 -13.67 7.15
C GLY A 201 -0.69 -14.72 7.88
N VAL A 202 -0.16 -15.65 7.11
CA VAL A 202 0.78 -16.67 7.57
C VAL A 202 2.15 -16.37 6.97
N PHE A 203 3.17 -16.27 7.82
CA PHE A 203 4.52 -15.99 7.38
C PHE A 203 5.15 -17.25 6.78
N ASN A 204 4.99 -17.43 5.46
CA ASN A 204 5.57 -18.55 4.73
C ASN A 204 5.96 -18.12 3.31
N LEU A 205 7.21 -17.70 3.14
CA LEU A 205 7.72 -17.16 1.87
C LEU A 205 7.80 -18.22 0.76
N THR A 206 7.90 -19.52 1.08
CA THR A 206 7.95 -20.59 0.06
C THR A 206 6.66 -20.70 -0.76
N ASN A 207 5.55 -20.16 -0.25
CA ASN A 207 4.24 -20.13 -0.89
C ASN A 207 3.80 -18.73 -1.33
N ALA A 208 4.67 -17.71 -1.22
CA ALA A 208 4.30 -16.32 -1.47
C ALA A 208 3.75 -16.10 -2.89
N ASN A 209 4.32 -16.79 -3.89
CA ASN A 209 3.94 -16.68 -5.31
C ASN A 209 2.91 -17.73 -5.75
N LYS A 210 2.24 -18.44 -4.83
CA LYS A 210 1.28 -19.50 -5.20
C LYS A 210 -0.18 -19.07 -5.22
N GLY A 211 -0.49 -17.88 -4.66
CA GLY A 211 -1.86 -17.40 -4.51
C GLY A 211 -2.69 -18.27 -3.54
N GLY A 212 -4.01 -18.26 -3.73
CA GLY A 212 -4.96 -19.04 -2.92
C GLY A 212 -5.58 -18.21 -1.79
N ASP A 213 -6.31 -18.90 -0.87
CA ASP A 213 -7.14 -18.26 0.16
C ASP A 213 -6.38 -17.31 1.10
N ILE A 214 -5.08 -17.54 1.30
CA ILE A 214 -4.21 -16.72 2.15
C ILE A 214 -3.29 -15.78 1.35
N GLY A 215 -3.43 -15.74 0.01
CA GLY A 215 -2.54 -14.93 -0.85
C GLY A 215 -2.59 -13.44 -0.49
N TYR A 216 -3.77 -12.85 -0.42
CA TYR A 216 -3.93 -11.43 -0.10
C TYR A 216 -3.49 -11.08 1.36
N PRO A 217 -3.91 -11.80 2.42
CA PRO A 217 -3.42 -11.58 3.77
C PRO A 217 -1.91 -11.67 3.89
N ASN A 218 -1.30 -12.69 3.26
CA ASN A 218 0.15 -12.87 3.26
C ASN A 218 0.87 -11.72 2.58
N ASN A 219 0.38 -11.28 1.41
CA ASN A 219 0.96 -10.13 0.72
C ASN A 219 0.92 -8.86 1.57
N LYS A 220 -0.17 -8.61 2.30
CA LYS A 220 -0.25 -7.46 3.20
C LYS A 220 0.67 -7.58 4.41
N LEU A 221 0.92 -8.80 4.91
CA LEU A 221 1.92 -9.07 5.94
C LEU A 221 3.34 -8.81 5.40
N TYR A 222 3.68 -9.33 4.23
CA TYR A 222 5.00 -9.12 3.62
C TYR A 222 5.23 -7.64 3.28
N PHE A 223 4.23 -6.95 2.76
CA PHE A 223 4.35 -5.54 2.44
C PHE A 223 4.61 -4.69 3.69
N GLN A 224 3.89 -4.95 4.80
CA GLN A 224 4.15 -4.27 6.08
C GLN A 224 5.53 -4.65 6.64
N THR A 225 5.97 -5.90 6.48
CA THR A 225 7.29 -6.36 6.92
C THR A 225 8.41 -5.69 6.12
N TRP A 226 8.29 -5.67 4.80
CA TRP A 226 9.24 -5.04 3.89
C TRP A 226 9.38 -3.53 4.14
N LEU A 227 8.25 -2.80 4.25
CA LEU A 227 8.33 -1.34 4.50
C LEU A 227 9.00 -1.01 5.84
N THR A 228 8.86 -1.89 6.84
CA THR A 228 9.55 -1.73 8.13
C THR A 228 11.05 -1.94 7.97
N GLU A 229 11.48 -2.95 7.21
CA GLU A 229 12.90 -3.14 6.89
C GLU A 229 13.45 -1.98 6.04
N LEU A 230 12.68 -1.52 5.04
CA LEU A 230 13.05 -0.35 4.24
C LEU A 230 13.33 0.85 5.16
N GLN A 231 12.44 1.14 6.11
CA GLN A 231 12.65 2.27 7.04
C GLN A 231 13.93 2.12 7.87
N VAL A 232 14.25 0.92 8.33
CA VAL A 232 15.49 0.66 9.09
C VAL A 232 16.72 0.93 8.23
N ARG A 233 16.69 0.51 6.97
CA ARG A 233 17.81 0.74 6.04
C ARG A 233 17.92 2.20 5.63
N LEU A 234 16.80 2.86 5.32
CA LEU A 234 16.78 4.30 5.04
C LEU A 234 17.38 5.10 6.19
N ALA A 235 17.01 4.80 7.44
CA ALA A 235 17.53 5.49 8.61
C ALA A 235 19.07 5.33 8.78
N SER A 236 19.64 4.24 8.27
CA SER A 236 21.08 3.98 8.28
C SER A 236 21.81 4.50 7.04
N SER A 237 21.06 4.95 6.03
CA SER A 237 21.60 5.43 4.77
C SER A 237 22.10 6.88 4.90
N LYS A 238 23.24 7.18 4.28
CA LYS A 238 23.75 8.56 4.18
C LYS A 238 22.86 9.45 3.31
N ASP A 239 22.29 8.89 2.24
CA ASP A 239 21.57 9.66 1.22
C ASP A 239 20.06 9.69 1.46
N TYR A 240 19.50 8.70 2.19
CA TYR A 240 18.06 8.48 2.31
C TYR A 240 17.53 8.60 3.75
N SER A 241 18.36 8.94 4.73
CA SER A 241 17.97 8.93 6.16
C SER A 241 16.85 9.91 6.54
N HIS A 242 16.54 10.88 5.69
CA HIS A 242 15.45 11.83 5.88
C HIS A 242 14.10 11.38 5.28
N ILE A 243 14.06 10.21 4.62
CA ILE A 243 12.83 9.64 4.07
C ILE A 243 12.09 8.86 5.16
N VAL A 244 10.77 9.07 5.27
CA VAL A 244 9.93 8.28 6.17
C VAL A 244 8.94 7.41 5.41
N VAL A 245 8.72 6.19 5.92
CA VAL A 245 7.78 5.22 5.35
C VAL A 245 6.69 4.90 6.37
N HIS A 246 5.43 4.80 5.92
CA HIS A 246 4.29 4.39 6.74
C HIS A 246 3.40 3.40 6.00
N GLY A 247 2.87 2.42 6.74
CA GLY A 247 1.80 1.55 6.27
C GLY A 247 0.44 2.05 6.75
N VAL A 248 -0.58 1.96 5.89
CA VAL A 248 -1.93 2.41 6.24
C VAL A 248 -2.97 1.32 5.92
N HIS A 249 -3.96 1.19 6.81
CA HIS A 249 -5.18 0.43 6.57
C HIS A 249 -6.36 1.40 6.43
N PRO A 250 -7.10 1.36 5.32
CA PRO A 250 -8.17 2.32 5.03
C PRO A 250 -9.45 2.08 5.84
N GLY A 251 -9.54 1.00 6.59
CA GLY A 251 -10.80 0.45 7.10
C GLY A 251 -11.40 -0.54 6.10
N TYR A 252 -12.56 -1.08 6.41
CA TYR A 252 -13.32 -1.91 5.47
C TYR A 252 -14.13 -1.00 4.55
N VAL A 253 -13.61 -0.78 3.36
CA VAL A 253 -14.16 0.19 2.40
C VAL A 253 -15.04 -0.50 1.37
N LYS A 254 -16.20 0.09 1.10
CA LYS A 254 -17.10 -0.31 0.02
C LYS A 254 -16.51 0.11 -1.33
N THR A 255 -15.56 -0.65 -1.86
CA THR A 255 -14.92 -0.41 -3.16
C THR A 255 -15.02 -1.62 -4.06
N ASN A 256 -14.74 -1.42 -5.34
CA ASN A 256 -14.73 -2.48 -6.34
C ASN A 256 -13.56 -3.50 -6.18
N ILE A 257 -12.69 -3.33 -5.20
CA ILE A 257 -11.58 -4.27 -4.94
C ILE A 257 -12.07 -5.70 -4.71
N TRP A 258 -13.32 -5.86 -4.27
CA TRP A 258 -13.98 -7.15 -4.05
C TRP A 258 -14.79 -7.63 -5.26
N ALA A 259 -14.85 -6.86 -6.35
CA ALA A 259 -15.56 -7.24 -7.55
C ALA A 259 -14.80 -8.37 -8.28
N PRO A 260 -15.52 -9.35 -8.90
CA PRO A 260 -14.86 -10.39 -9.69
C PRO A 260 -14.13 -9.75 -10.88
N MET A 261 -12.92 -10.20 -11.15
CA MET A 261 -12.07 -9.65 -12.22
C MET A 261 -12.54 -10.05 -13.63
N THR A 262 -13.38 -11.09 -13.76
CA THR A 262 -13.97 -11.54 -15.04
C THR A 262 -15.41 -12.00 -14.84
N LYS A 263 -16.24 -11.91 -15.93
CA LYS A 263 -17.64 -12.35 -15.92
C LYS A 263 -17.83 -13.86 -15.64
N ASP A 264 -16.81 -14.66 -15.88
CA ASP A 264 -16.85 -16.14 -15.73
C ASP A 264 -16.55 -16.61 -14.30
N ASN A 265 -16.19 -15.72 -13.41
CA ASN A 265 -15.93 -16.03 -12.01
C ASN A 265 -17.23 -15.95 -11.18
N VAL A 266 -18.10 -16.94 -11.34
CA VAL A 266 -19.23 -17.13 -10.41
C VAL A 266 -18.67 -17.52 -9.05
N LYS A 267 -18.88 -16.64 -8.08
CA LYS A 267 -18.41 -16.78 -6.72
C LYS A 267 -19.18 -17.86 -5.98
N VAL A 268 -18.51 -18.93 -5.57
CA VAL A 268 -19.00 -19.77 -4.46
C VAL A 268 -18.42 -19.19 -3.18
N MET A 269 -19.22 -18.46 -2.43
CA MET A 269 -18.82 -17.85 -1.15
C MET A 269 -18.80 -18.89 -0.04
N SER A 270 -17.80 -18.87 0.83
CA SER A 270 -17.86 -19.57 2.10
C SER A 270 -18.98 -18.96 2.98
N TRP A 271 -19.42 -19.68 4.01
CA TRP A 271 -20.46 -19.14 4.89
C TRP A 271 -20.00 -17.89 5.64
N GLU A 272 -18.72 -17.82 5.99
CA GLU A 272 -18.10 -16.62 6.62
C GLU A 272 -18.10 -15.42 5.65
N GLU A 273 -17.71 -15.67 4.39
CA GLU A 273 -17.75 -14.64 3.35
C GLU A 273 -19.19 -14.17 3.07
N TRP A 274 -20.15 -15.09 3.10
CA TRP A 274 -21.55 -14.76 2.94
C TRP A 274 -22.04 -13.86 4.10
N ILE A 275 -21.73 -14.21 5.36
CA ILE A 275 -22.04 -13.36 6.52
C ILE A 275 -21.37 -12.00 6.38
N LEU A 276 -20.07 -11.96 6.06
CA LEU A 276 -19.33 -10.73 5.88
C LEU A 276 -19.95 -9.86 4.79
N SER A 277 -20.34 -10.46 3.65
CA SER A 277 -20.99 -9.74 2.55
C SER A 277 -22.34 -9.10 2.94
N LYS A 278 -23.06 -9.71 3.89
CA LYS A 278 -24.32 -9.16 4.42
C LYS A 278 -24.09 -8.04 5.45
N LEU A 279 -22.99 -8.13 6.21
CA LEU A 279 -22.63 -7.13 7.21
C LEU A 279 -21.89 -5.92 6.61
N MET A 280 -21.11 -6.11 5.53
CA MET A 280 -20.33 -5.06 4.88
C MET A 280 -21.14 -3.81 4.46
N PRO A 281 -22.41 -3.92 4.00
CA PRO A 281 -23.23 -2.74 3.72
C PRO A 281 -23.46 -1.85 4.96
N TYR A 282 -23.41 -2.43 6.16
CA TYR A 282 -23.63 -1.71 7.42
C TYR A 282 -22.33 -1.29 8.10
N LEU A 283 -21.28 -2.12 8.02
CA LEU A 283 -19.99 -1.89 8.67
C LEU A 283 -18.97 -1.17 7.78
N GLY A 284 -19.13 -1.26 6.46
CA GLY A 284 -18.18 -0.67 5.52
C GLY A 284 -18.36 0.85 5.40
N ILE A 285 -17.24 1.55 5.36
CA ILE A 285 -17.18 3.00 5.09
C ILE A 285 -17.10 3.26 3.58
N ASN A 286 -17.40 4.49 3.15
CA ASN A 286 -17.22 4.90 1.76
C ASN A 286 -15.75 5.15 1.42
N ALA A 287 -15.45 5.31 0.13
CA ALA A 287 -14.09 5.49 -0.36
C ALA A 287 -13.45 6.79 0.17
N GLN A 288 -14.22 7.88 0.30
CA GLN A 288 -13.73 9.15 0.86
C GLN A 288 -13.25 8.96 2.30
N GLN A 289 -14.01 8.30 3.14
CA GLN A 289 -13.62 8.00 4.52
C GLN A 289 -12.43 7.03 4.58
N GLY A 290 -12.34 6.08 3.65
CA GLY A 290 -11.19 5.17 3.54
C GLY A 290 -9.91 5.88 3.10
N SER A 291 -10.00 6.86 2.22
CA SER A 291 -8.85 7.60 1.69
C SER A 291 -8.14 8.47 2.74
N LEU A 292 -8.83 8.82 3.81
CA LEU A 292 -8.26 9.69 4.86
C LEU A 292 -7.01 9.10 5.51
N CYS A 293 -6.84 7.77 5.53
CA CYS A 293 -5.61 7.17 6.02
C CYS A 293 -4.39 7.52 5.15
N ILE A 294 -4.57 7.51 3.81
CA ILE A 294 -3.52 7.91 2.86
C ILE A 294 -3.23 9.39 3.02
N SER A 295 -4.26 10.23 2.99
CA SER A 295 -4.13 11.68 3.11
C SER A 295 -3.48 12.08 4.43
N ASN A 296 -3.87 11.44 5.55
CA ASN A 296 -3.26 11.67 6.86
C ASN A 296 -1.77 11.27 6.88
N ALA A 297 -1.42 10.08 6.41
CA ALA A 297 -0.03 9.64 6.40
C ALA A 297 0.84 10.48 5.46
N ALA A 298 0.26 10.97 4.37
CA ALA A 298 0.93 11.84 3.42
C ALA A 298 1.22 13.25 3.96
N SER A 299 0.38 13.77 4.88
CA SER A 299 0.40 15.20 5.21
C SER A 299 0.49 15.55 6.69
N SER A 300 0.10 14.64 7.62
CA SER A 300 0.12 14.96 9.05
C SER A 300 1.52 15.34 9.54
N PRO A 301 1.66 16.49 10.24
CA PRO A 301 2.93 16.87 10.86
C PRO A 301 3.43 15.85 11.90
N GLU A 302 2.54 15.14 12.58
CA GLU A 302 2.87 14.15 13.60
C GLU A 302 3.53 12.88 13.02
N LEU A 303 3.32 12.64 11.73
CA LEU A 303 3.91 11.52 10.97
C LEU A 303 5.13 11.95 10.13
N ASP A 304 5.58 13.19 10.28
CA ASP A 304 6.87 13.64 9.74
C ASP A 304 8.02 13.03 10.56
N LEU A 305 9.08 12.61 9.88
CA LEU A 305 10.24 11.98 10.53
C LEU A 305 10.78 12.81 11.70
N ARG A 306 10.76 14.14 11.59
CA ARG A 306 11.24 15.07 12.60
C ARG A 306 10.41 15.10 13.88
N ALA A 307 9.12 14.73 13.78
CA ALA A 307 8.21 14.66 14.93
C ALA A 307 8.21 13.28 15.60
N LEU A 308 8.62 12.23 14.88
CA LEU A 308 8.59 10.87 15.37
C LEU A 308 9.65 10.61 16.43
N ARG A 309 9.32 9.68 17.33
CA ARG A 309 10.26 9.15 18.34
C ARG A 309 10.51 7.67 18.08
N PRO A 310 11.69 7.16 18.50
CA PRO A 310 11.97 5.72 18.45
C PRO A 310 10.87 4.94 19.19
N ASP A 311 10.44 3.83 18.60
CA ASP A 311 9.53 2.90 19.28
C ASP A 311 10.24 2.29 20.48
N PRO A 312 9.64 2.29 21.70
CA PRO A 312 10.30 1.78 22.90
C PRO A 312 10.69 0.30 22.83
N LYS A 313 10.06 -0.48 21.96
CA LYS A 313 10.27 -1.94 21.87
C LYS A 313 11.45 -2.32 20.98
N ASP A 314 11.71 -1.59 19.92
CA ASP A 314 12.70 -1.96 18.91
C ASP A 314 13.55 -0.79 18.39
N GLY A 315 13.30 0.42 18.87
CA GLY A 315 14.06 1.62 18.52
C GLY A 315 13.78 2.17 17.10
N ILE A 316 12.86 1.58 16.33
CA ILE A 316 12.59 2.01 14.96
C ILE A 316 11.84 3.35 14.96
N VAL A 317 12.35 4.32 14.22
CA VAL A 317 11.69 5.60 13.94
C VAL A 317 10.97 5.49 12.60
N GLY A 318 9.68 5.79 12.54
CA GLY A 318 8.89 5.58 11.33
C GLY A 318 8.29 4.17 11.22
N ALA A 319 8.00 3.71 10.01
CA ALA A 319 7.33 2.43 9.73
C ALA A 319 6.05 2.21 10.56
N LYS A 320 5.35 3.31 10.89
CA LYS A 320 4.09 3.22 11.64
C LYS A 320 3.04 2.47 10.83
N PHE A 321 2.20 1.70 11.52
CA PHE A 321 1.01 1.10 10.93
C PHE A 321 -0.22 1.85 11.42
N MET A 322 -0.91 2.51 10.49
CA MET A 322 -2.09 3.33 10.80
C MET A 322 -3.35 2.56 10.44
N ASN A 323 -4.19 2.29 11.44
CA ASN A 323 -5.57 1.87 11.21
C ASN A 323 -6.43 3.13 11.06
N ARG A 324 -6.76 3.47 9.84
CA ARG A 324 -7.29 4.77 9.45
C ARG A 324 -6.31 5.89 9.84
N ILE A 325 -6.62 6.73 10.82
CA ILE A 325 -5.74 7.81 11.28
C ILE A 325 -5.04 7.50 12.61
N TRP A 326 -5.31 6.34 13.21
CA TRP A 326 -4.74 5.97 14.50
C TRP A 326 -3.60 4.97 14.34
N GLU A 327 -2.52 5.21 15.04
CA GLU A 327 -1.44 4.24 15.13
C GLU A 327 -1.92 2.97 15.83
N THR A 328 -1.55 1.82 15.28
CA THR A 328 -1.84 0.52 15.88
C THR A 328 -0.64 -0.42 15.72
N THR A 329 -0.54 -1.41 16.60
CA THR A 329 0.56 -2.38 16.57
C THR A 329 0.37 -3.34 15.39
N PRO A 330 1.30 -3.42 14.42
CA PRO A 330 1.21 -4.38 13.34
C PRO A 330 1.48 -5.81 13.82
N MET A 331 1.42 -6.80 12.91
CA MET A 331 1.82 -8.18 13.22
C MET A 331 3.25 -8.24 13.78
N PRO A 332 3.53 -9.06 14.82
CA PRO A 332 4.86 -9.17 15.44
C PRO A 332 5.98 -9.46 14.44
N GLN A 333 5.72 -10.29 13.42
CA GLN A 333 6.68 -10.61 12.36
C GLN A 333 7.19 -9.36 11.62
N THR A 334 6.36 -8.33 11.49
CA THR A 334 6.73 -7.10 10.79
C THR A 334 7.80 -6.30 11.54
N ARG A 335 7.89 -6.50 12.87
CA ARG A 335 8.86 -5.81 13.72
C ARG A 335 10.08 -6.70 14.05
N HIS A 336 9.97 -8.01 13.85
CA HIS A 336 11.05 -8.97 14.16
C HIS A 336 12.16 -8.89 13.11
N ALA A 337 13.40 -8.63 13.54
CA ALA A 337 14.54 -8.39 12.64
C ALA A 337 14.80 -9.56 11.67
N GLY A 338 14.71 -10.81 12.15
CA GLY A 338 14.87 -12.00 11.30
C GLY A 338 13.80 -12.09 10.22
N CYS A 339 12.53 -11.84 10.54
CA CYS A 339 11.45 -11.85 9.55
C CYS A 339 11.62 -10.72 8.52
N ARG A 340 12.02 -9.52 8.96
CA ARG A 340 12.28 -8.40 8.07
C ARG A 340 13.40 -8.71 7.08
N LYS A 341 14.51 -9.27 7.58
CA LYS A 341 15.63 -9.69 6.72
C LYS A 341 15.20 -10.75 5.70
N MET A 342 14.43 -11.75 6.14
CA MET A 342 13.94 -12.81 5.23
C MET A 342 13.07 -12.23 4.10
N VAL A 343 12.14 -11.32 4.41
CA VAL A 343 11.29 -10.68 3.37
C VAL A 343 12.12 -9.78 2.46
N TRP A 344 13.11 -9.08 2.99
CA TRP A 344 14.02 -8.26 2.21
C TRP A 344 14.82 -9.08 1.20
N ASP A 345 15.48 -10.13 1.66
CA ASP A 345 16.28 -11.02 0.82
C ASP A 345 15.39 -11.67 -0.25
N PHE A 346 14.25 -12.22 0.16
CA PHE A 346 13.27 -12.85 -0.73
C PHE A 346 12.81 -11.93 -1.88
N VAL A 347 12.45 -10.69 -1.57
CA VAL A 347 12.00 -9.72 -2.59
C VAL A 347 13.11 -9.34 -3.55
N ASN A 348 14.33 -9.17 -3.04
CA ASN A 348 15.48 -8.82 -3.85
C ASN A 348 15.85 -9.95 -4.82
N ASP A 349 15.72 -11.21 -4.37
CA ASP A 349 15.90 -12.39 -5.22
C ASP A 349 14.81 -12.49 -6.30
N GLU A 350 13.53 -12.33 -5.94
CA GLU A 350 12.42 -12.36 -6.91
C GLU A 350 12.55 -11.26 -7.98
N LEU A 351 12.92 -10.06 -7.59
CA LEU A 351 13.12 -8.94 -8.51
C LEU A 351 14.49 -8.94 -9.20
N LYS A 352 15.38 -9.87 -8.85
CA LYS A 352 16.75 -9.99 -9.39
C LYS A 352 17.52 -8.67 -9.29
N LEU A 353 17.51 -8.07 -8.08
CA LEU A 353 18.07 -6.73 -7.88
C LEU A 353 19.57 -6.72 -7.65
N GLU A 354 20.20 -7.87 -7.44
CA GLU A 354 21.66 -7.97 -7.29
C GLU A 354 22.34 -7.40 -8.55
N GLY A 355 23.26 -6.47 -8.35
CA GLY A 355 23.96 -5.79 -9.46
C GLY A 355 23.14 -4.76 -10.25
N SER A 356 21.84 -4.55 -9.93
CA SER A 356 20.99 -3.59 -10.64
C SER A 356 21.29 -2.12 -10.34
N GLY A 357 22.02 -1.83 -9.26
CA GLY A 357 22.23 -0.48 -8.73
C GLY A 357 21.03 0.10 -7.97
N LEU A 358 19.83 -0.52 -7.99
CA LEU A 358 18.63 -0.01 -7.33
C LEU A 358 18.72 -0.04 -5.80
N LEU A 359 19.59 -0.86 -5.24
CA LEU A 359 19.84 -0.96 -3.80
C LEU A 359 21.04 -0.11 -3.34
N ALA A 360 21.62 0.68 -4.24
CA ALA A 360 22.77 1.51 -3.89
C ALA A 360 22.38 2.54 -2.81
N GLY A 361 23.12 2.53 -1.71
CA GLY A 361 22.87 3.43 -0.57
C GLY A 361 21.88 2.90 0.49
N LEU A 362 21.32 1.68 0.33
CA LEU A 362 20.44 1.03 1.30
C LEU A 362 21.18 0.00 2.18
#